data_22e8d126f3abcd566ac5a4c4c1847dfb
#
_entry.id   22e8d126f3abcd566ac5a4c4c1847dfb
#
_cell.length_a   1.000
_cell.length_b   1.000
_cell.length_c   1.000
_cell.angle_alpha   90.00
_cell.angle_beta   90.00
_cell.angle_gamma   90.00
#
_symmetry.space_group_name_H-M   'P 1'
#
loop_
_entity.id
_entity.type
_entity.pdbx_description
1 polymer ?
#
loop_
_entity_poly.entity_id
_entity_poly.type
_entity_poly.pdbx_seq_one_letter_code
_entity_poly.pdbx_strand_id
1 'polypeptide(L)'
;MDNIQSIQSLYGQHISKPTPKPNSSPGPTNKLCQDTRIDSIVRTADGDSYVFRRDKYWKLTKDSVADGYPRKITDDWPGLPSNLDAAFTWENTGATYFFKGNNYWKFQNKSPSPGYPKTMKEGFPGIPSGVDSAFVWGGNGKIYFTKNEKYWKFDPERQPHVRKSQYPKPISEWGLPQGIDGALQWENGRTYFFKGRQYWRFDDRTFGIDIASPPFPRATGEWWFGCTK
;
A
#
# COMPACT_ATOMS: atom_id res chain seq x y z
N MET A 1 -26.29 -34.00 -2.97
CA MET A 1 -24.86 -34.13 -3.33
C MET A 1 -24.57 -33.10 -4.41
N ASP A 2 -24.49 -31.87 -4.05
CA ASP A 2 -24.46 -30.72 -4.96
C ASP A 2 -23.13 -30.02 -4.91
N ASN A 3 -22.42 -30.22 -6.00
CA ASN A 3 -21.56 -29.34 -6.76
C ASN A 3 -20.65 -28.33 -6.01
N ILE A 4 -19.63 -28.83 -5.35
CA ILE A 4 -18.45 -28.05 -4.90
C ILE A 4 -17.54 -27.66 -6.09
N GLN A 5 -17.73 -28.26 -7.26
CA GLN A 5 -16.92 -27.98 -8.46
C GLN A 5 -17.27 -26.67 -9.19
N SER A 6 -18.48 -26.11 -8.99
CA SER A 6 -18.89 -24.87 -9.68
C SER A 6 -18.32 -23.59 -9.09
N ILE A 7 -17.83 -23.57 -7.85
CA ILE A 7 -17.31 -22.37 -7.20
C ILE A 7 -15.82 -22.16 -7.50
N GLN A 8 -15.11 -23.22 -7.85
CA GLN A 8 -13.68 -23.12 -8.19
C GLN A 8 -13.38 -22.49 -9.56
N SER A 9 -14.36 -22.47 -10.47
CA SER A 9 -14.19 -21.86 -11.81
C SER A 9 -14.42 -20.35 -11.83
N LEU A 10 -15.06 -19.77 -10.80
CA LEU A 10 -15.32 -18.32 -10.70
C LEU A 10 -14.19 -17.55 -10.01
N TYR A 11 -13.33 -18.22 -9.25
CA TYR A 11 -12.11 -17.64 -8.67
C TYR A 11 -10.90 -18.12 -9.48
N GLY A 12 -10.91 -17.72 -10.75
CA GLY A 12 -9.91 -18.08 -11.73
C GLY A 12 -8.51 -17.80 -11.27
N GLN A 13 -7.67 -18.78 -11.59
CA GLN A 13 -6.21 -18.73 -11.70
C GLN A 13 -5.48 -17.82 -10.72
N HIS A 14 -4.68 -18.42 -9.88
CA HIS A 14 -3.60 -17.78 -9.12
C HIS A 14 -2.70 -16.97 -10.07
N ILE A 15 -3.07 -15.73 -10.34
CA ILE A 15 -2.18 -14.77 -10.96
C ILE A 15 -1.23 -14.31 -9.83
N SER A 16 -0.29 -15.19 -9.50
CA SER A 16 0.91 -14.75 -8.80
C SER A 16 1.60 -13.75 -9.71
N LYS A 17 2.15 -12.68 -9.12
CA LYS A 17 3.04 -11.79 -9.87
C LYS A 17 4.09 -12.67 -10.55
N PRO A 18 4.35 -12.53 -11.88
CA PRO A 18 5.25 -13.42 -12.61
C PRO A 18 6.61 -13.51 -11.94
N THR A 19 7.22 -14.67 -11.98
CA THR A 19 8.64 -14.82 -11.69
C THR A 19 9.43 -13.89 -12.62
N PRO A 20 10.47 -13.17 -12.13
CA PRO A 20 11.31 -12.36 -12.99
C PRO A 20 11.87 -13.20 -14.12
N LYS A 21 11.71 -12.75 -15.38
CA LYS A 21 12.36 -13.37 -16.52
C LYS A 21 13.87 -13.09 -16.44
N PRO A 22 14.73 -14.11 -16.49
CA PRO A 22 16.16 -13.88 -16.72
C PRO A 22 16.36 -13.39 -18.16
N ASN A 23 16.95 -12.23 -18.35
CA ASN A 23 17.29 -11.51 -19.58
C ASN A 23 16.32 -10.40 -19.97
N SER A 24 16.40 -9.28 -19.24
CA SER A 24 16.25 -7.96 -19.82
C SER A 24 17.60 -7.25 -19.72
N SER A 25 18.12 -6.71 -20.83
CA SER A 25 19.30 -5.84 -20.84
C SER A 25 19.19 -4.79 -19.75
N PRO A 26 20.31 -4.38 -19.09
CA PRO A 26 20.24 -3.34 -18.07
C PRO A 26 19.74 -2.06 -18.72
N GLY A 27 18.44 -1.78 -18.57
CA GLY A 27 17.87 -0.47 -18.80
C GLY A 27 18.54 0.57 -17.88
N PRO A 28 18.30 1.88 -18.08
CA PRO A 28 18.88 2.93 -17.29
C PRO A 28 18.72 2.58 -15.81
N THR A 29 19.84 2.55 -15.08
CA THR A 29 19.94 2.01 -13.72
C THR A 29 18.79 2.51 -12.85
N ASN A 30 17.82 1.63 -12.59
CA ASN A 30 16.68 1.94 -11.72
C ASN A 30 17.19 2.31 -10.33
N LYS A 31 17.09 3.59 -9.99
CA LYS A 31 17.64 4.12 -8.72
C LYS A 31 17.00 3.47 -7.48
N LEU A 32 15.82 2.86 -7.60
CA LEU A 32 15.24 2.06 -6.52
C LEU A 32 16.04 0.79 -6.25
N CYS A 33 16.77 0.25 -7.22
CA CYS A 33 17.58 -0.95 -7.02
C CYS A 33 18.84 -0.70 -6.15
N GLN A 34 19.27 0.55 -6.03
CA GLN A 34 20.37 0.91 -5.12
C GLN A 34 19.91 0.87 -3.65
N ASP A 35 18.65 1.21 -3.40
CA ASP A 35 18.03 1.12 -2.09
C ASP A 35 16.51 0.96 -2.27
N THR A 36 16.01 -0.23 -1.99
CA THR A 36 14.64 -0.65 -2.25
C THR A 36 13.63 -0.27 -1.15
N ARG A 37 14.06 0.51 -0.15
CA ARG A 37 13.16 1.07 0.88
C ARG A 37 12.25 2.11 0.26
N ILE A 38 11.04 2.19 0.77
CA ILE A 38 10.00 3.14 0.34
C ILE A 38 9.50 3.95 1.53
N ASP A 39 8.96 5.14 1.28
CA ASP A 39 8.24 5.93 2.28
C ASP A 39 6.74 5.60 2.24
N SER A 40 6.21 5.36 1.05
CA SER A 40 4.81 4.97 0.86
C SER A 40 4.60 4.31 -0.50
N ILE A 41 3.50 3.56 -0.62
CA ILE A 41 3.05 2.94 -1.86
C ILE A 41 1.53 3.04 -1.95
N VAL A 42 1.00 3.33 -3.14
CA VAL A 42 -0.45 3.43 -3.35
C VAL A 42 -0.82 3.04 -4.77
N ARG A 43 -2.02 2.49 -4.92
CA ARG A 43 -2.69 2.29 -6.20
C ARG A 43 -3.82 3.31 -6.31
N THR A 44 -3.79 4.16 -7.33
CA THR A 44 -4.79 5.19 -7.60
C THR A 44 -6.02 4.61 -8.31
N ALA A 45 -7.12 5.35 -8.34
CA ALA A 45 -8.40 4.87 -8.88
C ALA A 45 -8.36 4.56 -10.39
N ASP A 46 -7.43 5.18 -11.14
CA ASP A 46 -7.16 4.88 -12.55
C ASP A 46 -6.40 3.56 -12.78
N GLY A 47 -6.07 2.85 -11.68
CA GLY A 47 -5.38 1.57 -11.72
C GLY A 47 -3.85 1.66 -11.70
N ASP A 48 -3.29 2.85 -11.77
CA ASP A 48 -1.85 3.06 -11.68
C ASP A 48 -1.33 2.88 -10.25
N SER A 49 -0.15 2.31 -10.12
CA SER A 49 0.51 2.12 -8.82
C SER A 49 1.78 2.94 -8.73
N TYR A 50 1.95 3.62 -7.60
CA TYR A 50 3.06 4.54 -7.36
C TYR A 50 3.78 4.23 -6.05
N VAL A 51 5.11 4.32 -6.10
CA VAL A 51 6.00 4.28 -4.93
C VAL A 51 6.57 5.66 -4.71
N PHE A 52 6.55 6.11 -3.46
CA PHE A 52 7.10 7.38 -3.03
C PHE A 52 8.33 7.15 -2.16
N ARG A 53 9.37 7.96 -2.36
CA ARG A 53 10.57 7.97 -1.54
C ARG A 53 11.22 9.34 -1.56
N ARG A 54 11.36 9.96 -0.39
CA ARG A 54 11.89 11.30 -0.21
C ARG A 54 11.10 12.32 -1.06
N ASP A 55 11.77 13.00 -1.99
CA ASP A 55 11.20 13.99 -2.91
C ASP A 55 10.77 13.42 -4.27
N LYS A 56 10.85 12.10 -4.44
CA LYS A 56 10.65 11.40 -5.72
C LYS A 56 9.57 10.34 -5.64
N TYR A 57 9.04 10.01 -6.82
CA TYR A 57 8.10 8.92 -6.97
C TYR A 57 8.37 8.13 -8.26
N TRP A 58 7.87 6.90 -8.28
CA TRP A 58 7.97 5.96 -9.40
C TRP A 58 6.60 5.39 -9.71
N LYS A 59 6.29 5.25 -10.99
CA LYS A 59 5.17 4.46 -11.44
C LYS A 59 5.61 3.00 -11.59
N LEU A 60 4.82 2.08 -11.04
CA LEU A 60 5.09 0.65 -11.17
C LEU A 60 4.39 0.09 -12.41
N THR A 61 5.06 -0.86 -13.05
CA THR A 61 4.47 -1.79 -13.99
C THR A 61 4.16 -3.11 -13.26
N LYS A 62 3.74 -4.14 -14.00
CA LYS A 62 3.43 -5.45 -13.42
C LYS A 62 4.61 -6.06 -12.65
N ASP A 63 5.85 -5.84 -13.09
CA ASP A 63 7.05 -6.51 -12.59
C ASP A 63 8.28 -5.60 -12.47
N SER A 64 8.12 -4.30 -12.71
CA SER A 64 9.24 -3.34 -12.75
C SER A 64 8.75 -1.92 -12.46
N VAL A 65 9.63 -0.96 -12.73
CA VAL A 65 9.36 0.48 -12.75
C VAL A 65 9.18 0.92 -14.18
N ALA A 66 8.22 1.80 -14.43
CA ALA A 66 8.00 2.37 -15.76
C ALA A 66 9.16 3.26 -16.20
N ASP A 67 9.37 3.37 -17.52
CA ASP A 67 10.36 4.27 -18.11
C ASP A 67 10.05 5.75 -17.78
N GLY A 68 11.08 6.58 -17.73
CA GLY A 68 10.98 8.01 -17.42
C GLY A 68 10.88 8.34 -15.93
N TYR A 69 11.05 7.35 -15.03
CA TYR A 69 11.10 7.55 -13.57
C TYR A 69 12.52 7.33 -13.02
N PRO A 70 12.89 7.96 -11.89
CA PRO A 70 12.02 8.73 -10.97
C PRO A 70 11.66 10.12 -11.49
N ARG A 71 10.49 10.62 -11.07
CA ARG A 71 10.09 12.02 -11.22
C ARG A 71 10.00 12.69 -9.84
N LYS A 72 10.07 14.01 -9.78
CA LYS A 72 9.86 14.74 -8.53
C LYS A 72 8.37 14.73 -8.18
N ILE A 73 8.07 14.64 -6.88
CA ILE A 73 6.69 14.73 -6.40
C ILE A 73 6.05 16.05 -6.83
N THR A 74 6.80 17.16 -6.71
CA THR A 74 6.33 18.51 -7.06
C THR A 74 5.93 18.69 -8.51
N ASP A 75 6.44 17.86 -9.43
CA ASP A 75 6.18 18.01 -10.86
C ASP A 75 4.76 17.54 -11.24
N ASP A 76 4.24 16.53 -10.54
CA ASP A 76 2.98 15.88 -10.91
C ASP A 76 1.95 15.84 -9.77
N TRP A 77 2.34 16.15 -8.53
CA TRP A 77 1.49 16.13 -7.35
C TRP A 77 1.51 17.50 -6.66
N PRO A 78 0.82 18.51 -7.21
CA PRO A 78 0.89 19.89 -6.71
C PRO A 78 0.51 20.00 -5.22
N GLY A 79 1.40 20.59 -4.41
CA GLY A 79 1.18 20.77 -2.98
C GLY A 79 1.39 19.54 -2.10
N LEU A 80 1.75 18.37 -2.69
CA LEU A 80 2.08 17.19 -1.91
C LEU A 80 3.52 17.29 -1.35
N PRO A 81 3.74 17.06 -0.04
CA PRO A 81 5.07 17.14 0.55
C PRO A 81 5.94 15.93 0.21
N SER A 82 7.23 16.08 0.39
CA SER A 82 8.19 14.98 0.38
C SER A 82 8.14 14.15 1.68
N ASN A 83 8.79 12.97 1.67
CA ASN A 83 8.89 12.06 2.82
C ASN A 83 7.51 11.71 3.40
N LEU A 84 6.62 11.21 2.57
CA LEU A 84 5.28 10.79 2.98
C LEU A 84 5.36 9.68 4.03
N ASP A 85 4.42 9.69 4.96
CA ASP A 85 4.35 8.65 6.00
C ASP A 85 3.43 7.49 5.57
N ALA A 86 2.34 7.78 4.84
CA ALA A 86 1.37 6.79 4.39
C ALA A 86 0.55 7.28 3.20
N ALA A 87 -0.09 6.36 2.48
CA ALA A 87 -1.10 6.68 1.47
C ALA A 87 -2.08 5.53 1.28
N PHE A 88 -3.33 5.84 0.93
CA PHE A 88 -4.29 4.87 0.42
C PHE A 88 -5.27 5.53 -0.54
N THR A 89 -5.89 4.73 -1.40
CA THR A 89 -7.02 5.16 -2.21
C THR A 89 -8.30 4.56 -1.64
N TRP A 90 -9.31 5.40 -1.47
CA TRP A 90 -10.62 4.94 -1.03
C TRP A 90 -11.49 4.68 -2.25
N GLU A 91 -11.73 3.41 -2.55
CA GLU A 91 -12.44 2.97 -3.75
C GLU A 91 -13.83 3.59 -3.89
N ASN A 92 -14.58 3.74 -2.77
CA ASN A 92 -15.92 4.32 -2.77
C ASN A 92 -15.98 5.75 -3.36
N THR A 93 -14.87 6.48 -3.29
CA THR A 93 -14.78 7.88 -3.79
C THR A 93 -13.78 8.05 -4.92
N GLY A 94 -12.94 7.06 -5.17
CA GLY A 94 -11.80 7.13 -6.08
C GLY A 94 -10.71 8.10 -5.61
N ALA A 95 -10.84 8.68 -4.42
CA ALA A 95 -9.88 9.64 -3.91
C ALA A 95 -8.69 8.97 -3.25
N THR A 96 -7.49 9.49 -3.51
CA THR A 96 -6.25 9.08 -2.86
C THR A 96 -5.93 10.03 -1.71
N TYR A 97 -5.61 9.47 -0.57
CA TYR A 97 -5.23 10.18 0.66
C TYR A 97 -3.76 9.95 0.95
N PHE A 98 -3.04 11.03 1.20
CA PHE A 98 -1.62 11.03 1.58
C PHE A 98 -1.45 11.63 2.96
N PHE A 99 -0.54 11.09 3.75
CA PHE A 99 -0.34 11.46 5.15
C PHE A 99 1.10 11.89 5.39
N LYS A 100 1.24 12.97 6.18
CA LYS A 100 2.53 13.44 6.68
C LYS A 100 2.36 14.11 8.04
N GLY A 101 2.95 13.52 9.10
CA GLY A 101 2.84 14.05 10.47
C GLY A 101 1.39 14.14 10.94
N ASN A 102 0.93 15.35 11.22
CA ASN A 102 -0.45 15.60 11.67
C ASN A 102 -1.41 15.93 10.54
N ASN A 103 -0.95 16.00 9.30
CA ASN A 103 -1.74 16.47 8.17
C ASN A 103 -2.00 15.35 7.16
N TYR A 104 -3.08 15.52 6.39
CA TYR A 104 -3.36 14.68 5.24
C TYR A 104 -3.86 15.52 4.06
N TRP A 105 -3.58 15.02 2.87
CA TRP A 105 -3.96 15.57 1.56
C TRP A 105 -4.92 14.63 0.89
N LYS A 106 -5.85 15.18 0.12
CA LYS A 106 -6.78 14.41 -0.72
C LYS A 106 -6.56 14.79 -2.18
N PHE A 107 -6.44 13.78 -3.02
CA PHE A 107 -6.26 13.91 -4.45
C PHE A 107 -7.31 13.11 -5.21
N GLN A 108 -7.73 13.62 -6.36
CA GLN A 108 -8.46 12.86 -7.37
C GLN A 108 -7.46 12.59 -8.50
N ASN A 109 -7.02 11.35 -8.63
CA ASN A 109 -5.82 11.00 -9.39
C ASN A 109 -4.64 11.89 -8.94
N LYS A 110 -4.08 12.73 -9.84
CA LYS A 110 -2.99 13.66 -9.52
C LYS A 110 -3.44 15.09 -9.22
N SER A 111 -4.73 15.36 -9.23
CA SER A 111 -5.29 16.68 -8.97
C SER A 111 -5.61 16.86 -7.48
N PRO A 112 -5.05 17.87 -6.80
CA PRO A 112 -5.34 18.12 -5.39
C PRO A 112 -6.78 18.58 -5.20
N SER A 113 -7.45 18.05 -4.17
CA SER A 113 -8.77 18.53 -3.78
C SER A 113 -8.67 19.88 -3.05
N PRO A 114 -9.58 20.83 -3.27
CA PRO A 114 -9.57 22.11 -2.58
C PRO A 114 -9.79 21.94 -1.07
N GLY A 115 -9.21 22.86 -0.27
CA GLY A 115 -9.35 22.85 1.18
C GLY A 115 -8.45 21.85 1.91
N TYR A 116 -7.43 21.31 1.26
CA TYR A 116 -6.39 20.47 1.88
C TYR A 116 -5.03 21.17 1.84
N PRO A 117 -4.12 20.85 2.79
CA PRO A 117 -4.20 19.77 3.79
C PRO A 117 -5.20 20.06 4.92
N LYS A 118 -5.69 18.97 5.54
CA LYS A 118 -6.45 18.98 6.79
C LYS A 118 -5.71 18.20 7.87
N THR A 119 -6.10 18.41 9.13
CA THR A 119 -5.50 17.67 10.24
C THR A 119 -6.10 16.26 10.39
N MET A 120 -5.31 15.33 10.93
CA MET A 120 -5.77 13.96 11.27
C MET A 120 -7.03 13.98 12.14
N LYS A 121 -7.10 14.94 13.10
CA LYS A 121 -8.24 15.07 13.99
C LYS A 121 -9.54 15.42 13.25
N GLU A 122 -9.45 16.22 12.18
CA GLU A 122 -10.62 16.60 11.37
C GLU A 122 -11.14 15.46 10.52
N GLY A 123 -10.26 14.73 9.83
CA GLY A 123 -10.67 13.71 8.87
C GLY A 123 -10.73 12.29 9.44
N PHE A 124 -9.87 11.99 10.40
CA PHE A 124 -9.71 10.65 10.95
C PHE A 124 -9.71 10.67 12.49
N PRO A 125 -10.83 11.12 13.12
CA PRO A 125 -10.90 11.23 14.58
C PRO A 125 -10.74 9.85 15.24
N GLY A 126 -9.82 9.79 16.21
CA GLY A 126 -9.45 8.56 16.91
C GLY A 126 -8.22 7.84 16.35
N ILE A 127 -7.68 8.30 15.21
CA ILE A 127 -6.39 7.84 14.68
C ILE A 127 -5.28 8.80 15.15
N PRO A 128 -4.13 8.28 15.63
CA PRO A 128 -3.00 9.14 16.03
C PRO A 128 -2.37 9.83 14.81
N SER A 129 -1.72 10.96 15.03
CA SER A 129 -0.86 11.59 14.03
C SER A 129 0.43 10.79 13.80
N GLY A 130 1.07 10.97 12.63
CA GLY A 130 2.32 10.30 12.27
C GLY A 130 2.14 8.78 12.19
N VAL A 131 1.15 8.34 11.42
CA VAL A 131 0.94 6.92 11.09
C VAL A 131 2.04 6.44 10.15
N ASP A 132 2.44 5.18 10.26
CA ASP A 132 3.49 4.60 9.43
C ASP A 132 2.94 4.06 8.10
N SER A 133 1.71 3.54 8.09
CA SER A 133 1.02 3.14 6.87
C SER A 133 -0.49 3.24 7.01
N ALA A 134 -1.17 3.27 5.86
CA ALA A 134 -2.63 3.24 5.79
C ALA A 134 -3.08 2.45 4.54
N PHE A 135 -4.16 1.72 4.65
CA PHE A 135 -4.74 0.94 3.55
C PHE A 135 -6.22 0.67 3.77
N VAL A 136 -6.93 0.42 2.68
CA VAL A 136 -8.28 -0.14 2.73
C VAL A 136 -8.15 -1.65 2.64
N TRP A 137 -8.73 -2.37 3.60
CA TRP A 137 -8.71 -3.83 3.55
C TRP A 137 -9.86 -4.37 2.71
N GLY A 138 -9.53 -5.11 1.64
CA GLY A 138 -10.51 -5.68 0.72
C GLY A 138 -11.52 -6.63 1.35
N GLY A 139 -11.18 -7.28 2.48
CA GLY A 139 -12.08 -8.19 3.17
C GLY A 139 -13.29 -7.51 3.85
N ASN A 140 -13.23 -6.21 4.14
CA ASN A 140 -14.34 -5.49 4.79
C ASN A 140 -14.54 -4.04 4.34
N GLY A 141 -13.72 -3.51 3.42
CA GLY A 141 -13.80 -2.14 2.93
C GLY A 141 -13.49 -1.05 3.95
N LYS A 142 -12.97 -1.41 5.13
CA LYS A 142 -12.63 -0.43 6.17
C LYS A 142 -11.18 0.00 6.08
N ILE A 143 -10.89 1.19 6.60
CA ILE A 143 -9.56 1.78 6.55
C ILE A 143 -8.76 1.34 7.77
N TYR A 144 -7.55 0.88 7.54
CA TYR A 144 -6.62 0.48 8.59
C TYR A 144 -5.40 1.40 8.60
N PHE A 145 -4.97 1.77 9.79
CA PHE A 145 -3.79 2.58 10.03
C PHE A 145 -2.83 1.83 10.94
N THR A 146 -1.55 1.89 10.63
CA THR A 146 -0.50 1.34 11.51
C THR A 146 0.37 2.45 12.06
N LYS A 147 0.87 2.26 13.29
CA LYS A 147 1.90 3.09 13.89
C LYS A 147 2.70 2.29 14.90
N ASN A 148 4.01 2.19 14.66
CA ASN A 148 4.92 1.36 15.44
C ASN A 148 4.45 -0.11 15.48
N GLU A 149 4.17 -0.65 16.67
CA GLU A 149 3.69 -2.01 16.89
C GLU A 149 2.16 -2.15 16.87
N LYS A 150 1.41 -1.07 16.58
CA LYS A 150 -0.05 -1.01 16.74
C LYS A 150 -0.78 -0.73 15.44
N TYR A 151 -2.05 -1.18 15.38
CA TYR A 151 -2.96 -0.82 14.31
C TYR A 151 -4.33 -0.37 14.84
N TRP A 152 -5.01 0.43 14.03
CA TRP A 152 -6.37 0.92 14.25
C TRP A 152 -7.23 0.59 13.03
N LYS A 153 -8.49 0.23 13.29
CA LYS A 153 -9.53 0.19 12.27
C LYS A 153 -10.38 1.44 12.35
N PHE A 154 -10.48 2.16 11.26
CA PHE A 154 -11.36 3.29 11.06
C PHE A 154 -12.54 2.87 10.19
N ASP A 155 -13.74 3.06 10.70
CA ASP A 155 -15.00 2.78 10.02
C ASP A 155 -15.70 4.10 9.69
N PRO A 156 -15.67 4.57 8.42
CA PRO A 156 -16.25 5.85 8.05
C PRO A 156 -17.78 5.90 8.21
N GLU A 157 -18.46 4.75 8.20
CA GLU A 157 -19.91 4.64 8.33
C GLU A 157 -20.39 4.58 9.78
N ARG A 158 -19.48 4.66 10.74
CA ARG A 158 -19.75 4.43 12.16
C ARG A 158 -19.41 5.63 13.02
N GLN A 159 -20.17 5.83 14.13
CA GLN A 159 -19.81 6.77 15.18
C GLN A 159 -19.71 6.03 16.52
N PRO A 160 -18.62 6.17 17.28
CA PRO A 160 -17.35 6.76 16.85
C PRO A 160 -16.65 5.90 15.79
N HIS A 161 -15.93 6.52 14.85
CA HIS A 161 -15.25 5.83 13.74
C HIS A 161 -14.22 4.79 14.21
N VAL A 162 -13.60 5.00 15.37
CA VAL A 162 -12.68 4.06 16.03
C VAL A 162 -13.29 3.58 17.34
N ARG A 163 -13.43 2.27 17.50
CA ARG A 163 -13.88 1.68 18.77
C ARG A 163 -12.72 1.65 19.78
N LYS A 164 -12.65 2.62 20.67
CA LYS A 164 -11.58 2.73 21.69
C LYS A 164 -11.45 1.51 22.61
N SER A 165 -12.54 0.75 22.82
CA SER A 165 -12.52 -0.49 23.60
C SER A 165 -11.86 -1.67 22.86
N GLN A 166 -11.66 -1.57 21.55
CA GLN A 166 -11.09 -2.62 20.70
C GLN A 166 -9.76 -2.23 20.06
N TYR A 167 -9.44 -0.95 19.95
CA TYR A 167 -8.25 -0.43 19.31
C TYR A 167 -7.52 0.60 20.19
N PRO A 168 -6.18 0.67 20.12
CA PRO A 168 -5.30 -0.07 19.20
C PRO A 168 -5.14 -1.55 19.54
N LYS A 169 -4.75 -2.34 18.53
CA LYS A 169 -4.34 -3.74 18.67
C LYS A 169 -2.90 -3.92 18.20
N PRO A 170 -2.19 -4.96 18.65
CA PRO A 170 -0.83 -5.23 18.20
C PRO A 170 -0.82 -5.79 16.77
N ILE A 171 0.07 -5.26 15.92
CA ILE A 171 0.23 -5.70 14.52
C ILE A 171 0.77 -7.14 14.44
N SER A 172 1.37 -7.64 15.51
CA SER A 172 1.83 -9.02 15.62
C SER A 172 0.68 -10.04 15.53
N GLU A 173 -0.57 -9.64 15.79
CA GLU A 173 -1.75 -10.50 15.53
C GLU A 173 -1.84 -10.91 14.05
N TRP A 174 -1.26 -10.13 13.14
CA TRP A 174 -1.22 -10.42 11.70
C TRP A 174 0.05 -11.15 11.27
N GLY A 175 0.98 -11.44 12.20
CA GLY A 175 2.29 -12.00 11.91
C GLY A 175 3.25 -11.01 11.22
N LEU A 176 2.91 -9.72 11.18
CA LEU A 176 3.70 -8.68 10.54
C LEU A 176 4.69 -8.03 11.53
N PRO A 177 5.83 -7.53 11.03
CA PRO A 177 6.76 -6.74 11.85
C PRO A 177 6.16 -5.37 12.19
N GLN A 178 6.70 -4.73 13.21
CA GLN A 178 6.35 -3.35 13.57
C GLN A 178 6.88 -2.33 12.56
N GLY A 179 6.23 -1.16 12.48
CA GLY A 179 6.66 -0.03 11.66
C GLY A 179 6.60 -0.33 10.17
N ILE A 180 5.43 -0.73 9.66
CA ILE A 180 5.18 -0.99 8.23
C ILE A 180 5.33 0.32 7.45
N ASP A 181 6.17 0.34 6.42
CA ASP A 181 6.46 1.51 5.59
C ASP A 181 5.38 1.77 4.51
N GLY A 182 4.55 0.77 4.20
CA GLY A 182 3.47 0.92 3.24
C GLY A 182 2.63 -0.34 3.09
N ALA A 183 1.39 -0.16 2.65
CA ALA A 183 0.49 -1.26 2.35
C ALA A 183 -0.44 -0.89 1.20
N LEU A 184 -0.79 -1.86 0.36
CA LEU A 184 -1.80 -1.68 -0.69
C LEU A 184 -2.48 -3.00 -1.03
N GLN A 185 -3.70 -2.90 -1.56
CA GLN A 185 -4.32 -3.99 -2.27
C GLN A 185 -3.88 -3.96 -3.74
N TRP A 186 -3.33 -5.06 -4.23
CA TRP A 186 -2.88 -5.19 -5.62
C TRP A 186 -4.01 -5.68 -6.53
N GLU A 187 -3.80 -5.63 -7.86
CA GLU A 187 -4.74 -6.07 -8.90
C GLU A 187 -5.30 -7.49 -8.71
N ASN A 188 -4.54 -8.35 -8.04
CA ASN A 188 -4.95 -9.72 -7.72
C ASN A 188 -5.85 -9.83 -6.46
N GLY A 189 -6.31 -8.71 -5.92
CA GLY A 189 -7.15 -8.62 -4.73
C GLY A 189 -6.44 -8.96 -3.42
N ARG A 190 -5.12 -9.18 -3.42
CA ARG A 190 -4.34 -9.48 -2.22
C ARG A 190 -3.74 -8.22 -1.61
N THR A 191 -3.70 -8.16 -0.30
CA THR A 191 -3.03 -7.08 0.43
C THR A 191 -1.54 -7.38 0.58
N TYR A 192 -0.71 -6.38 0.31
CA TYR A 192 0.74 -6.45 0.43
C TYR A 192 1.23 -5.41 1.42
N PHE A 193 2.17 -5.81 2.28
CA PHE A 193 2.81 -4.97 3.28
C PHE A 193 4.30 -4.87 3.01
N PHE A 194 4.85 -3.68 3.18
CA PHE A 194 6.25 -3.37 2.91
C PHE A 194 6.93 -2.88 4.17
N LYS A 195 8.14 -3.41 4.43
CA LYS A 195 9.01 -2.97 5.52
C LYS A 195 10.47 -3.07 5.13
N GLY A 196 11.18 -1.95 5.14
CA GLY A 196 12.58 -1.92 4.75
C GLY A 196 12.75 -2.35 3.28
N ARG A 197 13.47 -3.45 3.09
CA ARG A 197 13.73 -4.02 1.75
C ARG A 197 12.90 -5.27 1.46
N GLN A 198 11.90 -5.55 2.28
CA GLN A 198 11.10 -6.76 2.23
C GLN A 198 9.61 -6.46 2.10
N TYR A 199 8.86 -7.43 1.61
CA TYR A 199 7.41 -7.38 1.56
C TYR A 199 6.78 -8.70 1.97
N TRP A 200 5.53 -8.63 2.44
CA TRP A 200 4.66 -9.73 2.79
C TRP A 200 3.41 -9.68 1.95
N ARG A 201 2.86 -10.83 1.59
CA ARG A 201 1.53 -10.97 1.05
C ARG A 201 0.61 -11.50 2.14
N PHE A 202 -0.57 -10.94 2.25
CA PHE A 202 -1.56 -11.29 3.24
C PHE A 202 -2.61 -12.23 2.61
N ASP A 203 -3.03 -13.25 3.33
CA ASP A 203 -4.21 -14.05 3.00
C ASP A 203 -5.40 -13.51 3.80
N ASP A 204 -6.30 -12.82 3.11
CA ASP A 204 -7.46 -12.18 3.69
C ASP A 204 -8.47 -13.18 4.30
N ARG A 205 -8.39 -14.47 3.93
CA ARG A 205 -9.25 -15.53 4.46
C ARG A 205 -8.76 -16.07 5.79
N THR A 206 -7.46 -16.26 5.92
CA THR A 206 -6.83 -16.79 7.15
C THR A 206 -6.43 -15.69 8.11
N PHE A 207 -6.53 -14.42 7.67
CA PHE A 207 -6.15 -13.23 8.42
C PHE A 207 -4.70 -13.24 8.90
N GLY A 208 -3.79 -13.64 8.01
CA GLY A 208 -2.38 -13.77 8.31
C GLY A 208 -1.51 -13.73 7.06
N ILE A 209 -0.20 -13.95 7.25
CA ILE A 209 0.75 -14.00 6.14
C ILE A 209 0.45 -15.22 5.28
N ASP A 210 0.39 -15.00 3.97
CA ASP A 210 0.12 -16.06 2.99
C ASP A 210 1.25 -17.10 2.94
N ILE A 211 0.85 -18.35 2.78
CA ILE A 211 1.78 -19.47 2.61
C ILE A 211 2.11 -19.63 1.13
N ALA A 212 3.36 -19.49 0.77
CA ALA A 212 3.82 -19.58 -0.61
C ALA A 212 5.25 -20.15 -0.74
N SER A 213 5.63 -20.56 -1.95
CA SER A 213 6.99 -20.94 -2.29
C SER A 213 7.55 -19.96 -3.34
N PRO A 214 8.68 -19.31 -3.07
CA PRO A 214 9.38 -19.20 -1.79
C PRO A 214 8.53 -18.50 -0.72
N PRO A 215 8.82 -18.70 0.58
CA PRO A 215 8.05 -18.11 1.67
C PRO A 215 8.20 -16.58 1.76
N PHE A 216 7.32 -15.93 2.53
CA PHE A 216 7.48 -14.53 2.92
C PHE A 216 8.27 -14.39 4.22
N PRO A 217 9.03 -13.27 4.40
CA PRO A 217 9.13 -12.11 3.50
C PRO A 217 9.99 -12.37 2.27
N ARG A 218 9.74 -11.55 1.21
CA ARG A 218 10.52 -11.57 -0.02
C ARG A 218 11.17 -10.22 -0.29
N ALA A 219 12.22 -10.19 -1.12
CA ALA A 219 12.92 -8.97 -1.50
C ALA A 219 12.04 -8.05 -2.37
N THR A 220 11.78 -6.82 -1.92
CA THR A 220 10.96 -5.85 -2.67
C THR A 220 11.58 -5.52 -4.03
N GLY A 221 12.89 -5.31 -4.09
CA GLY A 221 13.58 -4.94 -5.33
C GLY A 221 13.39 -5.95 -6.45
N GLU A 222 13.59 -7.21 -6.14
CA GLU A 222 13.50 -8.32 -7.11
C GLU A 222 12.06 -8.51 -7.63
N TRP A 223 11.08 -8.42 -6.73
CA TRP A 223 9.70 -8.77 -7.05
C TRP A 223 8.82 -7.59 -7.49
N TRP A 224 9.23 -6.35 -7.18
CA TRP A 224 8.42 -5.17 -7.43
C TRP A 224 9.08 -4.15 -8.34
N PHE A 225 10.41 -4.07 -8.32
CA PHE A 225 11.14 -3.00 -9.01
C PHE A 225 11.98 -3.50 -10.19
N GLY A 226 11.96 -4.81 -10.47
CA GLY A 226 12.73 -5.41 -11.57
C GLY A 226 14.24 -5.39 -11.33
N CYS A 227 14.67 -5.37 -10.06
CA CYS A 227 16.10 -5.40 -9.74
C CYS A 227 16.68 -6.81 -9.98
N THR A 228 17.78 -6.89 -10.69
CA THR A 228 18.60 -8.12 -10.80
C THR A 228 19.37 -8.35 -9.51
N LYS A 229 19.64 -9.62 -9.21
CA LYS A 229 20.53 -10.02 -8.10
C LYS A 229 21.96 -9.56 -8.36
#